data_b5b182a63009ef8d4bcca6b3e19ad473
#
_entry.id   b5b182a63009ef8d4bcca6b3e19ad473
#
_cell.length_a   1.000
_cell.length_b   1.000
_cell.length_c   1.000
_cell.angle_alpha   90.00
_cell.angle_beta   90.00
_cell.angle_gamma   90.00
#
_symmetry.space_group_name_H-M   'P 1'
#
loop_
_entity.id
_entity.type
_entity.pdbx_description
1 polymer ?
#
loop_
_entity_poly.entity_id
_entity_poly.type
_entity_poly.pdbx_seq_one_letter_code
_entity_poly.pdbx_strand_id
1 'polypeptide(L)'
;MELLLKLNAKFQPVHRFELEDALQEILEQTGKGEVTGGGTIQNPSGEVAYCEIEISLTDATEENVNWLKNLLNKIGIPKKSSLNWNGNSIEVGTLEGLAYYSNGQDLSEEVYATCDINYVIQQMESAMDGIGRMYSYWEGQKYTVLYFYGTSFIEMK
;
A
#
# COMPACT_ATOMS: atom_id res chain seq x y z
N MET A 1 -16.91 -16.70 3.92
CA MET A 1 -16.39 -16.14 5.20
C MET A 1 -15.83 -14.77 4.94
N GLU A 2 -16.33 -13.80 5.68
CA GLU A 2 -15.86 -12.41 5.55
C GLU A 2 -14.54 -12.19 6.30
N LEU A 3 -13.56 -11.63 5.62
CA LEU A 3 -12.29 -11.20 6.17
C LEU A 3 -12.10 -9.71 5.90
N LEU A 4 -11.48 -9.02 6.84
CA LEU A 4 -11.02 -7.66 6.69
C LEU A 4 -9.49 -7.66 6.60
N LEU A 5 -8.95 -7.30 5.43
CA LEU A 5 -7.54 -7.00 5.28
C LEU A 5 -7.31 -5.54 5.68
N LYS A 6 -6.67 -5.33 6.82
CA LYS A 6 -6.19 -4.02 7.23
C LYS A 6 -4.77 -3.82 6.74
N LEU A 7 -4.58 -2.91 5.80
CA LEU A 7 -3.30 -2.58 5.17
C LEU A 7 -2.60 -1.45 5.91
N ASN A 8 -1.41 -1.70 6.41
CA ASN A 8 -0.51 -0.65 6.92
C ASN A 8 0.15 0.10 5.76
N ALA A 9 -0.67 0.63 4.86
CA ALA A 9 -0.25 1.29 3.64
C ALA A 9 -0.89 2.67 3.49
N LYS A 10 -0.13 3.59 2.91
CA LYS A 10 -0.55 4.97 2.61
C LYS A 10 -1.11 5.09 1.19
N PHE A 11 -2.05 4.18 0.82
CA PHE A 11 -2.63 4.16 -0.52
C PHE A 11 -3.82 5.10 -0.61
N GLN A 12 -3.78 6.02 -1.58
CA GLN A 12 -4.99 6.71 -2.01
C GLN A 12 -5.99 5.72 -2.65
N PRO A 13 -7.27 6.06 -2.77
CA PRO A 13 -8.27 5.16 -3.36
C PRO A 13 -7.85 4.56 -4.70
N VAL A 14 -7.25 5.34 -5.60
CA VAL A 14 -6.80 4.86 -6.92
C VAL A 14 -5.75 3.75 -6.80
N HIS A 15 -4.78 3.89 -5.90
CA HIS A 15 -3.74 2.88 -5.69
C HIS A 15 -4.26 1.64 -4.95
N ARG A 16 -5.26 1.82 -4.07
CA ARG A 16 -5.93 0.69 -3.41
C ARG A 16 -6.73 -0.13 -4.42
N PHE A 17 -7.43 0.51 -5.35
CA PHE A 17 -8.20 -0.17 -6.40
C PHE A 17 -7.33 -1.08 -7.26
N GLU A 18 -6.09 -0.71 -7.55
CA GLU A 18 -5.16 -1.59 -8.28
C GLU A 18 -4.90 -2.91 -7.54
N LEU A 19 -4.78 -2.87 -6.22
CA LEU A 19 -4.63 -4.07 -5.40
C LEU A 19 -5.94 -4.86 -5.29
N GLU A 20 -7.08 -4.17 -5.14
CA GLU A 20 -8.40 -4.80 -5.12
C GLU A 20 -8.67 -5.56 -6.42
N ASP A 21 -8.40 -4.94 -7.58
CA ASP A 21 -8.58 -5.56 -8.91
C ASP A 21 -7.68 -6.80 -9.08
N ALA A 22 -6.41 -6.69 -8.68
CA ALA A 22 -5.49 -7.83 -8.74
C ALA A 22 -5.90 -8.99 -7.82
N LEU A 23 -6.40 -8.69 -6.62
CA LEU A 23 -6.93 -9.70 -5.70
C LEU A 23 -8.21 -10.32 -6.24
N GLN A 24 -9.13 -9.51 -6.77
CA GLN A 24 -10.38 -9.98 -7.38
C GLN A 24 -10.10 -10.98 -8.51
N GLU A 25 -9.20 -10.63 -9.43
CA GLU A 25 -8.83 -11.51 -10.55
C GLU A 25 -8.31 -12.87 -10.06
N ILE A 26 -7.42 -12.88 -9.06
CA ILE A 26 -6.85 -14.13 -8.54
C ILE A 26 -7.91 -14.95 -7.78
N LEU A 27 -8.75 -14.30 -6.98
CA LEU A 27 -9.83 -14.97 -6.23
C LEU A 27 -10.83 -15.62 -7.17
N GLU A 28 -11.25 -14.93 -8.24
CA GLU A 28 -12.15 -15.47 -9.26
C GLU A 28 -11.52 -16.63 -10.03
N GLN A 29 -10.28 -16.47 -10.52
CA GLN A 29 -9.58 -17.53 -11.28
C GLN A 29 -9.38 -18.81 -10.46
N THR A 30 -9.22 -18.68 -9.14
CA THR A 30 -9.03 -19.80 -8.23
C THR A 30 -10.35 -20.34 -7.65
N GLY A 31 -11.47 -19.65 -7.87
CA GLY A 31 -12.78 -19.97 -7.29
C GLY A 31 -12.81 -19.87 -5.76
N LYS A 32 -11.87 -19.13 -5.15
CA LYS A 32 -11.71 -19.09 -3.69
C LYS A 32 -12.48 -17.95 -3.01
N GLY A 33 -13.01 -16.98 -3.76
CA GLY A 33 -13.78 -15.89 -3.19
C GLY A 33 -13.83 -14.67 -4.10
N GLU A 34 -14.12 -13.53 -3.49
CA GLU A 34 -14.24 -12.24 -4.16
C GLU A 34 -13.86 -11.08 -3.22
N VAL A 35 -13.51 -9.93 -3.77
CA VAL A 35 -13.39 -8.66 -3.04
C VAL A 35 -14.77 -8.04 -2.96
N THR A 36 -15.23 -7.73 -1.75
CA THR A 36 -16.60 -7.22 -1.51
C THR A 36 -16.65 -5.72 -1.19
N GLY A 37 -15.50 -5.11 -0.92
CA GLY A 37 -15.42 -3.69 -0.62
C GLY A 37 -14.05 -3.26 -0.16
N GLY A 38 -13.94 -1.98 0.20
CA GLY A 38 -12.72 -1.42 0.76
C GLY A 38 -12.86 0.04 1.19
N GLY A 39 -11.87 0.54 1.91
CA GLY A 39 -11.85 1.89 2.44
C GLY A 39 -10.44 2.46 2.56
N THR A 40 -10.33 3.78 2.49
CA THR A 40 -9.12 4.53 2.81
C THR A 40 -9.41 5.42 4.00
N ILE A 41 -8.69 5.20 5.09
CA ILE A 41 -8.87 5.93 6.34
C ILE A 41 -7.84 7.05 6.40
N GLN A 42 -8.30 8.26 6.68
CA GLN A 42 -7.47 9.46 6.72
C GLN A 42 -7.24 9.94 8.16
N ASN A 43 -6.08 10.55 8.39
CA ASN A 43 -5.78 11.35 9.56
C ASN A 43 -6.52 12.71 9.49
N PRO A 44 -6.61 13.46 10.59
CA PRO A 44 -7.16 14.83 10.58
C PRO A 44 -6.44 15.78 9.62
N SER A 45 -5.20 15.50 9.24
CA SER A 45 -4.45 16.25 8.22
C SER A 45 -4.88 15.96 6.79
N GLY A 46 -5.72 14.92 6.56
CA GLY A 46 -6.09 14.40 5.25
C GLY A 46 -5.12 13.35 4.69
N GLU A 47 -3.96 13.16 5.32
CA GLU A 47 -3.03 12.09 4.97
C GLU A 47 -3.64 10.71 5.27
N VAL A 48 -3.38 9.74 4.41
CA VAL A 48 -3.86 8.37 4.62
C VAL A 48 -3.23 7.76 5.88
N ALA A 49 -4.06 7.27 6.79
CA ALA A 49 -3.62 6.53 7.97
C ALA A 49 -3.35 5.06 7.64
N TYR A 50 -4.32 4.39 7.04
CA TYR A 50 -4.26 3.00 6.58
C TYR A 50 -5.40 2.73 5.58
N CYS A 51 -5.38 1.56 4.95
CA CYS A 51 -6.45 1.12 4.06
C CYS A 51 -7.09 -0.17 4.55
N GLU A 52 -8.29 -0.45 4.06
CA GLU A 52 -9.03 -1.68 4.33
C GLU A 52 -9.53 -2.27 3.02
N ILE A 53 -9.51 -3.61 2.90
CA ILE A 53 -10.10 -4.37 1.80
C ILE A 53 -10.94 -5.49 2.43
N GLU A 54 -12.19 -5.58 2.03
CA GLU A 54 -13.11 -6.63 2.45
C GLU A 54 -13.07 -7.79 1.45
N ILE A 55 -12.89 -9.00 1.96
CA ILE A 55 -12.73 -10.21 1.14
C ILE A 55 -13.70 -11.27 1.64
N SER A 56 -14.52 -11.82 0.75
CA SER A 56 -15.37 -12.96 1.04
C SER A 56 -14.73 -14.24 0.49
N LEU A 57 -14.35 -15.17 1.37
CA LEU A 57 -13.87 -16.50 0.95
C LEU A 57 -15.05 -17.48 0.83
N THR A 58 -15.08 -18.25 -0.26
CA THR A 58 -16.10 -19.28 -0.53
C THR A 58 -16.12 -20.33 0.57
N ASP A 59 -14.93 -20.86 0.93
CA ASP A 59 -14.77 -21.86 1.99
C ASP A 59 -14.01 -21.29 3.18
N ALA A 60 -14.65 -21.35 4.35
CA ALA A 60 -14.15 -20.82 5.62
C ALA A 60 -13.16 -21.79 6.31
N THR A 61 -12.14 -22.24 5.60
CA THR A 61 -11.14 -23.16 6.13
C THR A 61 -9.85 -22.43 6.54
N GLU A 62 -9.15 -22.96 7.53
CA GLU A 62 -7.82 -22.47 7.93
C GLU A 62 -6.82 -22.55 6.74
N GLU A 63 -6.96 -23.57 5.90
CA GLU A 63 -6.15 -23.73 4.69
C GLU A 63 -6.33 -22.54 3.72
N ASN A 64 -7.58 -22.11 3.48
CA ASN A 64 -7.86 -20.98 2.60
C ASN A 64 -7.40 -19.64 3.20
N VAL A 65 -7.48 -19.45 4.52
CA VAL A 65 -6.92 -18.28 5.18
C VAL A 65 -5.38 -18.26 5.05
N ASN A 66 -4.72 -19.39 5.25
CA ASN A 66 -3.27 -19.52 5.07
C ASN A 66 -2.85 -19.33 3.60
N TRP A 67 -3.64 -19.83 2.66
CA TRP A 67 -3.44 -19.58 1.23
C TRP A 67 -3.49 -18.08 0.92
N LEU A 68 -4.53 -17.37 1.41
CA LEU A 68 -4.67 -15.92 1.22
C LEU A 68 -3.50 -15.14 1.87
N LYS A 69 -3.08 -15.52 3.07
CA LYS A 69 -1.89 -14.97 3.72
C LYS A 69 -0.65 -15.11 2.83
N ASN A 70 -0.42 -16.31 2.29
CA ASN A 70 0.73 -16.58 1.43
C ASN A 70 0.65 -15.79 0.11
N LEU A 71 -0.54 -15.65 -0.46
CA LEU A 71 -0.78 -14.82 -1.63
C LEU A 71 -0.43 -13.36 -1.36
N LEU A 72 -0.93 -12.77 -0.27
CA LEU A 72 -0.66 -11.39 0.11
C LEU A 72 0.84 -11.13 0.35
N ASN A 73 1.52 -12.08 1.02
CA ASN A 73 2.96 -12.00 1.21
C ASN A 73 3.76 -12.09 -0.11
N LYS A 74 3.26 -12.88 -1.07
CA LYS A 74 3.86 -13.01 -2.41
C LYS A 74 3.63 -11.79 -3.29
N ILE A 75 2.44 -11.19 -3.23
CA ILE A 75 2.14 -9.91 -3.90
C ILE A 75 3.06 -8.82 -3.37
N GLY A 76 3.38 -8.85 -2.08
CA GLY A 76 4.21 -7.86 -1.43
C GLY A 76 3.38 -6.69 -0.90
N ILE A 77 2.74 -6.89 0.23
CA ILE A 77 2.08 -5.83 1.00
C ILE A 77 2.94 -5.39 2.19
N PRO A 78 2.71 -4.20 2.75
CA PRO A 78 3.51 -3.70 3.87
C PRO A 78 3.39 -4.56 5.13
N LYS A 79 4.49 -4.72 5.86
CA LYS A 79 4.55 -5.32 7.21
C LYS A 79 3.56 -4.63 8.15
N LYS A 80 3.14 -5.34 9.19
CA LYS A 80 2.12 -4.92 10.17
C LYS A 80 0.72 -4.71 9.56
N SER A 81 0.48 -5.20 8.37
CA SER A 81 -0.87 -5.45 7.86
C SER A 81 -1.46 -6.68 8.53
N SER A 82 -2.79 -6.81 8.58
CA SER A 82 -3.44 -7.94 9.23
C SER A 82 -4.68 -8.42 8.47
N LEU A 83 -4.90 -9.73 8.48
CA LEU A 83 -6.17 -10.35 8.12
C LEU A 83 -6.97 -10.59 9.41
N ASN A 84 -8.21 -10.15 9.42
CA ASN A 84 -9.09 -10.21 10.58
C ASN A 84 -10.42 -10.88 10.23
N TRP A 85 -10.89 -11.82 11.05
CA TRP A 85 -12.18 -12.52 10.86
C TRP A 85 -12.69 -13.11 12.19
N ASN A 86 -13.96 -12.99 12.47
CA ASN A 86 -14.62 -13.62 13.63
C ASN A 86 -13.85 -13.48 14.96
N GLY A 87 -13.25 -12.32 15.21
CA GLY A 87 -12.45 -12.07 16.40
C GLY A 87 -11.01 -12.63 16.34
N ASN A 88 -10.62 -13.30 15.28
CA ASN A 88 -9.25 -13.73 15.02
C ASN A 88 -8.49 -12.67 14.23
N SER A 89 -7.17 -12.67 14.34
CA SER A 89 -6.26 -11.80 13.60
C SER A 89 -4.93 -12.49 13.34
N ILE A 90 -4.41 -12.36 12.12
CA ILE A 90 -3.04 -12.78 11.79
C ILE A 90 -2.31 -11.65 11.08
N GLU A 91 -1.03 -11.49 11.40
CA GLU A 91 -0.17 -10.54 10.71
C GLU A 91 0.21 -11.05 9.31
N VAL A 92 0.21 -10.13 8.35
CA VAL A 92 0.59 -10.35 6.96
C VAL A 92 1.46 -9.20 6.46
N GLY A 93 2.17 -9.44 5.35
CA GLY A 93 2.99 -8.43 4.71
C GLY A 93 4.48 -8.63 4.95
N THR A 94 5.26 -8.23 3.96
CA THR A 94 6.72 -8.44 3.91
C THR A 94 7.49 -7.17 3.62
N LEU A 95 6.83 -6.13 3.07
CA LEU A 95 7.49 -4.90 2.66
C LEU A 95 7.63 -3.89 3.80
N GLU A 96 8.74 -3.17 3.77
CA GLU A 96 8.99 -2.00 4.62
C GLU A 96 8.68 -0.72 3.85
N GLY A 97 8.23 0.33 4.55
CA GLY A 97 7.85 1.60 3.94
C GLY A 97 8.89 2.70 4.17
N LEU A 98 9.10 3.52 3.14
CA LEU A 98 9.84 4.78 3.20
C LEU A 98 8.93 5.92 2.75
N ALA A 99 8.80 6.97 3.57
CA ALA A 99 8.11 8.20 3.22
C ALA A 99 9.13 9.31 2.97
N TYR A 100 9.09 9.91 1.79
CA TYR A 100 9.88 11.08 1.44
C TYR A 100 8.99 12.32 1.45
N TYR A 101 9.30 13.27 2.34
CA TYR A 101 8.58 14.54 2.49
C TYR A 101 9.31 15.64 1.74
N SER A 102 8.66 16.21 0.73
CA SER A 102 9.15 17.38 -0.01
C SER A 102 8.37 18.62 0.40
N ASN A 103 9.11 19.71 0.71
CA ASN A 103 8.47 20.98 1.03
C ASN A 103 8.03 21.68 -0.26
N GLY A 104 6.72 21.95 -0.39
CA GLY A 104 6.13 22.58 -1.57
C GLY A 104 5.94 24.11 -1.47
N GLN A 105 6.29 24.76 -0.34
CA GLN A 105 5.94 26.19 -0.14
C GLN A 105 7.10 27.09 0.31
N ASP A 106 8.07 26.58 1.05
CA ASP A 106 9.09 27.38 1.74
C ASP A 106 10.46 27.39 1.02
N LEU A 107 10.55 26.90 -0.21
CA LEU A 107 11.75 26.92 -1.03
C LEU A 107 11.81 28.22 -1.88
N SER A 108 13.00 28.61 -2.33
CA SER A 108 13.16 29.77 -3.20
C SER A 108 12.47 29.55 -4.58
N GLU A 109 12.03 30.62 -5.21
CA GLU A 109 11.44 30.57 -6.56
C GLU A 109 12.39 29.91 -7.58
N GLU A 110 13.70 30.07 -7.42
CA GLU A 110 14.70 29.46 -8.28
C GLU A 110 14.66 27.93 -8.19
N VAL A 111 14.46 27.36 -6.99
CA VAL A 111 14.32 25.91 -6.81
C VAL A 111 13.06 25.39 -7.49
N TYR A 112 11.92 26.08 -7.33
CA TYR A 112 10.69 25.69 -8.03
C TYR A 112 10.78 25.82 -9.55
N ALA A 113 11.52 26.79 -10.06
CA ALA A 113 11.70 26.99 -11.49
C ALA A 113 12.66 25.97 -12.13
N THR A 114 13.57 25.38 -11.35
CA THR A 114 14.63 24.50 -11.86
C THR A 114 14.49 23.04 -11.44
N CYS A 115 13.70 22.74 -10.40
CA CYS A 115 13.50 21.40 -9.90
C CYS A 115 12.19 20.82 -10.40
N ASP A 116 12.25 19.86 -11.33
CA ASP A 116 11.09 19.08 -11.77
C ASP A 116 10.89 17.89 -10.83
N ILE A 117 9.75 17.85 -10.13
CA ILE A 117 9.40 16.75 -9.23
C ILE A 117 9.35 15.40 -9.97
N ASN A 118 8.94 15.38 -11.23
CA ASN A 118 8.92 14.15 -12.01
C ASN A 118 10.33 13.62 -12.27
N TYR A 119 11.30 14.51 -12.46
CA TYR A 119 12.70 14.12 -12.56
C TYR A 119 13.21 13.53 -11.24
N VAL A 120 12.86 14.14 -10.11
CA VAL A 120 13.23 13.62 -8.76
C VAL A 120 12.63 12.22 -8.56
N ILE A 121 11.34 12.04 -8.85
CA ILE A 121 10.67 10.73 -8.75
C ILE A 121 11.40 9.69 -9.62
N GLN A 122 11.69 10.02 -10.87
CA GLN A 122 12.38 9.11 -11.79
C GLN A 122 13.78 8.71 -11.27
N GLN A 123 14.54 9.66 -10.69
CA GLN A 123 15.83 9.36 -10.11
C GLN A 123 15.72 8.46 -8.86
N MET A 124 14.72 8.71 -8.00
CA MET A 124 14.46 7.88 -6.84
C MET A 124 14.05 6.46 -7.23
N GLU A 125 13.15 6.31 -8.19
CA GLU A 125 12.74 4.99 -8.71
C GLU A 125 13.92 4.24 -9.34
N SER A 126 14.75 4.93 -10.11
CA SER A 126 15.96 4.33 -10.70
C SER A 126 16.96 3.88 -9.63
N ALA A 127 17.13 4.67 -8.57
CA ALA A 127 18.02 4.32 -7.45
C ALA A 127 17.49 3.16 -6.60
N MET A 128 16.16 2.95 -6.60
CA MET A 128 15.50 1.89 -5.85
C MET A 128 15.22 0.63 -6.69
N ASP A 129 15.68 0.57 -7.93
CA ASP A 129 15.45 -0.59 -8.81
C ASP A 129 15.94 -1.90 -8.15
N GLY A 130 15.06 -2.88 -8.07
CA GLY A 130 15.30 -4.17 -7.40
C GLY A 130 15.23 -4.14 -5.86
N ILE A 131 15.07 -2.96 -5.23
CA ILE A 131 15.00 -2.81 -3.77
C ILE A 131 13.58 -2.43 -3.34
N GLY A 132 12.96 -1.50 -4.05
CA GLY A 132 11.63 -0.98 -3.76
C GLY A 132 11.09 -0.15 -4.92
N ARG A 133 9.87 0.34 -4.77
CA ARG A 133 9.23 1.22 -5.76
C ARG A 133 8.27 2.20 -5.10
N MET A 134 7.92 3.27 -5.81
CA MET A 134 6.85 4.16 -5.39
C MET A 134 5.48 3.48 -5.60
N TYR A 135 4.66 3.47 -4.56
CA TYR A 135 3.31 2.91 -4.60
C TYR A 135 2.23 3.98 -4.57
N SER A 136 2.50 5.11 -3.92
CA SER A 136 1.51 6.17 -3.77
C SER A 136 2.17 7.49 -3.39
N TYR A 137 1.36 8.55 -3.37
CA TYR A 137 1.75 9.87 -2.93
C TYR A 137 0.59 10.55 -2.20
N TRP A 138 0.89 11.63 -1.49
CA TRP A 138 -0.08 12.53 -0.90
C TRP A 138 0.37 13.97 -1.04
N GLU A 139 -0.55 14.84 -1.41
CA GLU A 139 -0.33 16.29 -1.49
C GLU A 139 -1.12 17.00 -0.40
N GLY A 140 -0.41 17.55 0.56
CA GLY A 140 -0.95 18.39 1.62
C GLY A 140 -0.73 19.88 1.37
N GLN A 141 -1.14 20.70 2.31
CA GLN A 141 -0.99 22.16 2.18
C GLN A 141 0.50 22.60 2.16
N LYS A 142 1.37 21.89 2.86
CA LYS A 142 2.78 22.27 3.03
C LYS A 142 3.75 21.27 2.40
N TYR A 143 3.40 19.99 2.41
CA TYR A 143 4.28 18.91 1.97
C TYR A 143 3.62 18.06 0.90
N THR A 144 4.41 17.63 -0.06
CA THR A 144 4.12 16.47 -0.90
C THR A 144 4.90 15.29 -0.34
N VAL A 145 4.23 14.16 -0.15
CA VAL A 145 4.83 12.95 0.39
C VAL A 145 4.80 11.86 -0.67
N LEU A 146 5.94 11.24 -0.92
CA LEU A 146 6.06 10.07 -1.79
C LEU A 146 6.25 8.83 -0.91
N TYR A 147 5.45 7.78 -1.14
CA TYR A 147 5.49 6.54 -0.38
C TYR A 147 6.07 5.43 -1.21
N PHE A 148 7.22 4.93 -0.74
CA PHE A 148 7.91 3.78 -1.32
C PHE A 148 7.76 2.58 -0.41
N TYR A 149 7.65 1.39 -1.00
CA TYR A 149 7.67 0.13 -0.28
C TYR A 149 8.64 -0.82 -0.96
N GLY A 150 9.40 -1.55 -0.15
CA GLY A 150 10.44 -2.45 -0.63
C GLY A 150 10.86 -3.46 0.42
N THR A 151 11.86 -4.27 0.09
CA THR A 151 12.32 -5.37 0.94
C THR A 151 13.04 -4.90 2.20
N SER A 152 13.69 -3.73 2.15
CA SER A 152 14.48 -3.18 3.25
C SER A 152 14.44 -1.65 3.26
N PHE A 153 13.97 -1.08 4.38
CA PHE A 153 14.02 0.37 4.60
C PHE A 153 15.45 0.92 4.57
N ILE A 154 16.40 0.17 5.11
CA ILE A 154 17.82 0.61 5.18
C ILE A 154 18.42 0.73 3.78
N GLU A 155 18.06 -0.19 2.88
CA GLU A 155 18.55 -0.16 1.50
C GLU A 155 17.87 0.91 0.65
N MET A 156 16.59 1.24 0.95
CA MET A 156 15.86 2.32 0.28
C MET A 156 16.28 3.73 0.74
N LYS A 157 16.85 3.87 1.94
CA LYS A 157 17.25 5.15 2.53
C LYS A 157 18.61 5.64 2.01
#